data_acb3c06e96625b70faf0ac3d743c0708
#
_entry.id   acb3c06e96625b70faf0ac3d743c0708
#
_cell.length_a   1.000
_cell.length_b   1.000
_cell.length_c   1.000
_cell.angle_alpha   90.00
_cell.angle_beta   90.00
_cell.angle_gamma   90.00
#
_symmetry.space_group_name_H-M   'P 1'
#
loop_
_entity.id
_entity.type
_entity.pdbx_description
1 polymer ?
#
loop_
_entity_poly.entity_id
_entity_poly.type
_entity_poly.pdbx_seq_one_letter_code
_entity_poly.pdbx_strand_id
1 'polypeptide(L)' 'MTTAVIYTNGSQECERIASLLRSMGGEFLEYNLNEHFTQRAFEAEFGSGATYPQVAIGAKHLGNLKETLHHMKERGMI' A
#
# COMPACT_ATOMS: atom_id res chain seq x y z
N MET A 1 -16.10 -8.23 3.76
CA MET A 1 -15.48 -7.27 2.84
C MET A 1 -14.09 -6.92 3.33
N THR A 2 -13.13 -6.93 2.43
CA THR A 2 -11.73 -6.74 2.79
C THR A 2 -11.31 -5.31 2.46
N THR A 3 -10.78 -4.59 3.44
CA THR A 3 -10.32 -3.22 3.25
C THR A 3 -8.82 -3.21 3.00
N ALA A 4 -8.40 -2.52 1.96
CA ALA A 4 -6.99 -2.33 1.67
C ALA A 4 -6.44 -1.17 2.51
N VAL A 5 -5.17 -1.26 2.85
CA VAL A 5 -4.46 -0.22 3.59
C VAL A 5 -3.19 0.12 2.82
N ILE A 6 -2.93 1.40 2.64
CA ILE A 6 -1.73 1.89 1.97
C ILE A 6 -0.93 2.76 2.94
N TYR A 7 0.34 2.44 3.10
CA TYR A 7 1.28 3.29 3.83
C TYR A 7 2.05 4.10 2.81
N THR A 8 1.90 5.42 2.85
CA THR A 8 2.42 6.31 1.82
C THR A 8 3.28 7.42 2.39
N ASN A 9 4.27 7.85 1.61
CA ASN A 9 5.09 9.02 1.92
C ASN A 9 4.82 10.18 0.97
N GLY A 10 3.74 10.10 0.20
CA GLY A 10 3.37 11.14 -0.75
C GLY A 10 4.10 11.07 -2.08
N SER A 11 4.84 9.99 -2.33
CA SER A 11 5.57 9.85 -3.59
C SER A 11 4.61 9.58 -4.76
N GLN A 12 5.12 9.75 -5.97
CA GLN A 12 4.35 9.51 -7.19
C GLN A 12 3.88 8.04 -7.28
N GLU A 13 4.70 7.12 -6.84
CA GLU A 13 4.35 5.70 -6.83
C GLU A 13 3.19 5.42 -5.88
N CYS A 14 3.16 6.10 -4.74
CA CYS A 14 2.06 5.98 -3.79
C CYS A 14 0.76 6.49 -4.40
N GLU A 15 0.81 7.62 -5.09
CA GLU A 15 -0.35 8.18 -5.76
C GLU A 15 -0.86 7.25 -6.85
N ARG A 16 0.05 6.60 -7.55
CA ARG A 16 -0.30 5.67 -8.62
C ARG A 16 -1.09 4.48 -8.09
N ILE A 17 -0.65 3.88 -6.99
CA ILE A 17 -1.37 2.73 -6.43
C ILE A 17 -2.70 3.15 -5.81
N ALA A 18 -2.76 4.31 -5.18
CA ALA A 18 -4.00 4.85 -4.64
C ALA A 18 -5.02 5.08 -5.76
N SER A 19 -4.56 5.66 -6.86
CA SER A 19 -5.39 5.90 -8.03
C SER A 19 -5.94 4.60 -8.62
N LEU A 20 -5.09 3.59 -8.70
CA LEU A 20 -5.47 2.27 -9.21
C LEU A 20 -6.54 1.63 -8.33
N LEU A 21 -6.34 1.63 -7.03
CA LEU A 21 -7.32 1.06 -6.10
C LEU A 21 -8.64 1.81 -6.15
N ARG A 22 -8.60 3.13 -6.30
CA ARG A 22 -9.79 3.95 -6.41
C ARG A 22 -10.55 3.64 -7.69
N SER A 23 -9.84 3.47 -8.81
CA SER A 23 -10.47 3.17 -10.09
C SER A 23 -11.11 1.79 -10.12
N MET A 24 -10.68 0.89 -9.28
CA MET A 24 -11.26 -0.45 -9.17
C MET A 24 -12.49 -0.48 -8.26
N GLY A 25 -12.88 0.66 -7.72
CA GLY A 25 -14.04 0.77 -6.85
C GLY A 25 -13.83 0.18 -5.47
N GLY A 26 -12.58 -0.11 -5.10
CA GLY A 26 -12.25 -0.68 -3.81
C GLY A 26 -12.22 0.36 -2.71
N GLU A 27 -12.49 -0.06 -1.48
CA GLU A 27 -12.32 0.77 -0.32
C GLU A 27 -10.91 0.58 0.23
N PHE A 28 -10.26 1.68 0.59
CA PHE A 28 -8.93 1.60 1.16
C PHE A 28 -8.68 2.77 2.09
N LEU A 29 -7.74 2.57 3.01
CA LEU A 29 -7.29 3.60 3.95
C LEU A 29 -5.88 4.00 3.56
N GLU A 30 -5.62 5.30 3.56
CA GLU A 30 -4.28 5.84 3.33
C GLU A 30 -3.71 6.34 4.65
N TYR A 31 -2.56 5.78 5.03
CA TYR A 31 -1.81 6.26 6.18
C TYR A 31 -0.60 7.03 5.68
N ASN A 32 -0.54 8.30 6.02
CA ASN A 32 0.51 9.20 5.55
C ASN A 32 1.64 9.32 6.56
N LEU A 33 2.88 9.24 6.06
CA LEU A 33 4.07 9.40 6.88
C LEU A 33 4.03 10.75 7.61
N ASN A 34 4.35 10.72 8.89
CA ASN A 34 4.35 11.87 9.79
C ASN A 34 2.97 12.44 10.14
N GLU A 35 1.91 11.91 9.56
CA GLU A 35 0.54 12.23 9.95
C GLU A 35 -0.07 11.10 10.78
N HIS A 36 0.05 9.88 10.30
CA HIS A 36 -0.57 8.70 10.89
C HIS A 36 0.44 7.73 11.47
N PHE A 37 1.69 7.82 11.04
CA PHE A 37 2.77 6.97 11.53
C PHE A 37 4.10 7.68 11.34
N THR A 38 5.15 7.18 12.00
CA THR A 38 6.50 7.70 11.84
C THR A 38 7.32 6.73 10.99
N GLN A 39 8.41 7.23 10.41
CA GLN A 39 9.34 6.38 9.66
C GLN A 39 9.87 5.26 10.54
N ARG A 40 10.10 5.54 11.82
CA ARG A 40 10.59 4.55 12.77
C ARG A 40 9.60 3.41 12.97
N ALA A 41 8.32 3.75 13.13
CA ALA A 41 7.27 2.75 13.29
C ALA A 41 7.11 1.92 12.01
N PHE A 42 7.22 2.57 10.86
CA PHE A 42 7.15 1.91 9.57
C PHE A 42 8.27 0.88 9.41
N GLU A 43 9.49 1.26 9.77
CA GLU A 43 10.64 0.35 9.67
C GLU A 43 10.54 -0.80 10.67
N ALA A 44 9.95 -0.56 11.83
CA ALA A 44 9.74 -1.62 12.81
C ALA A 44 8.75 -2.67 12.31
N GLU A 45 7.78 -2.24 11.50
CA GLU A 45 6.75 -3.13 10.97
C GLU A 45 7.21 -3.84 9.69
N PHE A 46 7.84 -3.13 8.77
CA PHE A 46 8.15 -3.64 7.44
C PHE A 46 9.63 -3.89 7.19
N GLY A 47 10.49 -3.47 8.09
CA GLY A 47 11.94 -3.63 7.95
C GLY A 47 12.62 -2.34 7.56
N SER A 48 13.90 -2.21 7.93
CA SER A 48 14.67 -0.97 7.73
C SER A 48 14.96 -0.65 6.27
N GLY A 49 14.83 -1.62 5.38
CA GLY A 49 15.03 -1.40 3.94
C GLY A 49 13.73 -1.30 3.18
N ALA A 50 12.59 -1.23 3.85
CA ALA A 50 11.29 -1.22 3.18
C ALA A 50 11.06 0.06 2.42
N THR A 51 10.45 -0.06 1.25
CA THR A 51 10.16 1.06 0.37
C THR A 51 8.68 1.42 0.43
N TYR A 52 8.33 2.60 -0.05
CA TYR A 52 6.96 3.03 -0.21
C TYR A 52 6.51 2.86 -1.65
N PRO A 53 5.24 2.62 -1.90
CA PRO A 53 4.20 2.37 -0.91
C PRO A 53 4.26 0.95 -0.34
N GLN A 54 3.65 0.72 0.81
CA GLN A 54 3.42 -0.62 1.32
C GLN A 54 1.91 -0.84 1.39
N VAL A 55 1.45 -1.94 0.86
CA VAL A 55 0.03 -2.23 0.72
C VAL A 55 -0.33 -3.52 1.44
N ALA A 56 -1.45 -3.49 2.14
CA ALA A 56 -2.00 -4.69 2.77
C ALA A 56 -3.49 -4.79 2.45
N ILE A 57 -3.97 -6.00 2.26
CA ILE A 57 -5.39 -6.27 2.04
C ILE A 57 -5.85 -7.24 3.12
N GLY A 58 -6.73 -6.76 3.99
CA GLY A 58 -7.13 -7.53 5.16
C GLY A 58 -5.92 -7.81 6.03
N ALA A 59 -5.69 -9.06 6.36
CA ALA A 59 -4.53 -9.47 7.16
C ALA A 59 -3.30 -9.78 6.32
N LYS A 60 -3.39 -9.64 4.99
CA LYS A 60 -2.31 -10.01 4.09
C LYS A 60 -1.52 -8.80 3.63
N HIS A 61 -0.23 -8.79 3.93
CA HIS A 61 0.70 -7.76 3.46
C HIS A 61 1.14 -8.11 2.02
N LEU A 62 0.89 -7.21 1.08
CA LEU A 62 1.23 -7.43 -0.33
C LEU A 62 2.62 -6.94 -0.69
N GLY A 63 3.09 -5.90 -0.03
CA GLY A 63 4.40 -5.34 -0.30
C GLY A 63 4.34 -3.98 -0.99
N ASN A 64 5.38 -3.67 -1.78
CA ASN A 64 5.48 -2.39 -2.46
C ASN A 64 4.63 -2.34 -3.73
N LEU A 65 4.75 -1.26 -4.51
CA LEU A 65 3.98 -1.08 -5.73
C LEU A 65 4.13 -2.26 -6.69
N LYS A 66 5.35 -2.68 -6.95
CA LYS A 66 5.63 -3.78 -7.89
C LYS A 66 4.98 -5.08 -7.44
N GLU A 67 5.15 -5.42 -6.17
CA GLU A 67 4.59 -6.63 -5.60
C GLU A 67 3.06 -6.61 -5.59
N THR A 68 2.49 -5.45 -5.32
CA THR A 68 1.05 -5.26 -5.32
C THR A 68 0.46 -5.43 -6.73
N LEU A 69 1.11 -4.84 -7.73
CA LEU A 69 0.67 -4.96 -9.12
C LEU A 69 0.77 -6.40 -9.60
N HIS A 70 1.82 -7.10 -9.20
CA HIS A 70 2.01 -8.51 -9.54
C HIS A 70 0.88 -9.37 -8.94
N HIS A 71 0.55 -9.13 -7.69
CA HIS A 71 -0.53 -9.83 -7.01
C HIS A 71 -1.88 -9.60 -7.72
N MET A 72 -2.17 -8.36 -8.07
CA MET A 72 -3.40 -8.00 -8.75
C MET A 72 -3.49 -8.66 -10.12
N LYS A 73 -2.38 -8.70 -10.84
CA LYS A 73 -2.32 -9.32 -12.16
C LYS A 73 -2.58 -10.82 -12.07
N GLU A 74 -1.97 -11.50 -11.10
CA GLU A 74 -2.19 -12.93 -10.90
C GLU A 74 -3.62 -13.26 -10.55
N ARG A 75 -4.30 -12.36 -9.86
CA ARG A 75 -5.69 -12.54 -9.46
C ARG A 75 -6.68 -12.08 -10.53
N GLY A 76 -6.19 -11.60 -11.65
CA GLY A 76 -7.04 -11.11 -12.72
C GLY A 76 -7.77 -9.82 -12.40
N MET A 77 -7.24 -9.03 -11.48
CA MET A 77 -7.84 -7.77 -11.06
C MET A 77 -7.48 -6.61 -12.00
N ILE A 78 -6.41 -6.76 -12.76
CA ILE A 78 -5.97 -5.77 -13.74
C ILE A 78 -5.52 -6.47 -15.02
#